data_710d12585592f39035906c4768ea1f9e
#
_entry.id   710d12585592f39035906c4768ea1f9e
#
_cell.length_a   1.000
_cell.length_b   1.000
_cell.length_c   1.000
_cell.angle_alpha   90.00
_cell.angle_beta   90.00
_cell.angle_gamma   90.00
#
_symmetry.space_group_name_H-M   'P 1'
#
loop_
_entity.id
_entity.type
_entity.pdbx_description
1 polymer ?
#
loop_
_entity_poly.entity_id
_entity_poly.type
_entity_poly.pdbx_seq_one_letter_code
_entity_poly.pdbx_strand_id
1 'polypeptide(L)'
;MPMAADSLLKKVDCITNLTDNNVVGVLPSILEKTNAAGIPVYGSEIEQVKKGCVASAGIDYVELGKMAGKLAARILKGEAKASDIPYETVTEYSTYINSDAASAMGITVPSDLAAKAIECK
;
A
#
# COMPACT_ATOMS: atom_id res chain seq x y z
N MET A 1 2.36 19.95 -1.81
CA MET A 1 2.87 18.64 -1.34
C MET A 1 4.40 18.58 -1.22
N PRO A 2 5.24 18.98 -2.20
CA PRO A 2 6.71 18.93 -2.02
C PRO A 2 7.24 19.66 -0.79
N MET A 3 6.65 20.82 -0.44
CA MET A 3 7.01 21.58 0.77
C MET A 3 6.70 20.86 2.09
N ALA A 4 5.62 20.08 2.13
CA ALA A 4 5.28 19.28 3.30
C ALA A 4 6.31 18.17 3.53
N ALA A 5 6.76 17.50 2.45
CA ALA A 5 7.83 16.52 2.51
C ALA A 5 9.12 17.13 3.08
N ASP A 6 9.56 18.28 2.55
CA ASP A 6 10.77 18.98 3.02
C ASP A 6 10.71 19.34 4.52
N SER A 7 9.51 19.66 5.02
CA SER A 7 9.30 19.94 6.44
C SER A 7 9.34 18.68 7.30
N LEU A 8 8.84 17.55 6.78
CA LEU A 8 8.80 16.26 7.49
C LEU A 8 10.19 15.64 7.59
N LEU A 9 11.00 15.67 6.53
CA LEU A 9 12.33 15.06 6.47
C LEU A 9 13.28 15.47 7.60
N LYS A 10 13.04 16.62 8.22
CA LYS A 10 13.83 17.13 9.34
C LYS A 10 13.36 16.64 10.71
N LYS A 11 12.27 15.86 10.77
CA LYS A 11 11.55 15.57 12.01
C LYS A 11 11.20 14.10 12.20
N VAL A 12 11.42 13.27 11.17
CA VAL A 12 10.96 11.88 11.17
C VAL A 12 12.05 10.94 10.67
N ASP A 13 11.99 9.70 11.12
CA ASP A 13 12.91 8.63 10.72
C ASP A 13 12.31 7.75 9.60
N CYS A 14 11.02 7.88 9.35
CA CYS A 14 10.30 7.24 8.25
C CYS A 14 9.03 8.00 7.90
N ILE A 15 8.48 7.74 6.72
CA ILE A 15 7.20 8.29 6.27
C ILE A 15 6.28 7.13 5.91
N THR A 16 5.00 7.23 6.26
CA THR A 16 3.95 6.34 5.78
C THR A 16 2.91 7.15 5.01
N ASN A 17 2.40 6.55 3.93
CA ASN A 17 1.36 7.15 3.10
C ASN A 17 0.04 6.40 3.29
N LEU A 18 -1.05 7.13 3.23
CA LEU A 18 -2.39 6.56 3.04
C LEU A 18 -2.69 6.39 1.54
N THR A 19 -3.69 5.59 1.22
CA THR A 19 -4.19 5.43 -0.15
C THR A 19 -4.96 6.69 -0.55
N ASP A 20 -4.29 7.58 -1.27
CA ASP A 20 -4.84 8.83 -1.78
C ASP A 20 -4.25 9.14 -3.16
N ASN A 21 -5.09 9.42 -4.14
CA ASN A 21 -4.67 9.64 -5.53
C ASN A 21 -3.74 10.84 -5.70
N ASN A 22 -3.91 11.89 -4.88
CA ASN A 22 -3.04 13.07 -4.94
C ASN A 22 -1.63 12.72 -4.42
N VAL A 23 -1.55 11.91 -3.36
CA VAL A 23 -0.26 11.42 -2.83
C VAL A 23 0.40 10.49 -3.86
N VAL A 24 -0.34 9.53 -4.40
CA VAL A 24 0.17 8.58 -5.41
C VAL A 24 0.65 9.30 -6.67
N GLY A 25 -0.04 10.38 -7.07
CA GLY A 25 0.34 11.19 -8.23
C GLY A 25 1.66 11.94 -8.07
N VAL A 26 2.04 12.31 -6.86
CA VAL A 26 3.29 13.03 -6.55
C VAL A 26 4.34 12.15 -5.86
N LEU A 27 4.05 10.87 -5.67
CA LEU A 27 4.92 9.93 -4.96
C LEU A 27 6.35 9.87 -5.53
N PRO A 28 6.59 9.88 -6.86
CA PRO A 28 7.96 9.90 -7.38
C PRO A 28 8.78 11.09 -6.86
N SER A 29 8.19 12.28 -6.80
CA SER A 29 8.87 13.49 -6.27
C SER A 29 9.09 13.42 -4.76
N ILE A 30 8.23 12.71 -4.02
CA ILE A 30 8.42 12.47 -2.59
C ILE A 30 9.59 11.49 -2.41
N LEU A 31 9.59 10.38 -3.16
CA LEU A 31 10.63 9.35 -3.09
C LEU A 31 12.01 9.90 -3.47
N GLU A 32 12.11 10.76 -4.47
CA GLU A 32 13.38 11.44 -4.81
C GLU A 32 13.98 12.17 -3.61
N LYS A 33 13.17 12.93 -2.89
CA LYS A 33 13.60 13.69 -1.70
C LYS A 33 13.91 12.81 -0.52
N THR A 34 13.06 11.82 -0.24
CA THR A 34 13.23 10.91 0.88
C THR A 34 14.44 10.00 0.68
N ASN A 35 14.67 9.53 -0.55
CA ASN A 35 15.86 8.75 -0.90
C ASN A 35 17.14 9.56 -0.72
N ALA A 36 17.17 10.81 -1.17
CA ALA A 36 18.30 11.70 -0.96
C ALA A 36 18.59 11.98 0.52
N ALA A 37 17.55 11.94 1.37
CA ALA A 37 17.66 12.14 2.81
C ALA A 37 17.90 10.84 3.60
N GLY A 38 17.86 9.66 2.95
CA GLY A 38 17.95 8.37 3.64
C GLY A 38 16.72 8.05 4.50
N ILE A 39 15.55 8.61 4.20
CA ILE A 39 14.31 8.43 4.95
C ILE A 39 13.41 7.43 4.20
N PRO A 40 13.15 6.23 4.75
CA PRO A 40 12.31 5.24 4.10
C PRO A 40 10.84 5.66 4.06
N VAL A 41 10.17 5.29 2.95
CA VAL A 41 8.74 5.49 2.77
C VAL A 41 8.03 4.15 2.75
N TYR A 42 7.01 4.00 3.59
CA TYR A 42 6.13 2.85 3.62
C TYR A 42 4.79 3.20 2.97
N GLY A 43 4.34 2.35 2.06
CA GLY A 43 3.08 2.53 1.36
C GLY A 43 1.91 1.90 2.10
N SER A 44 0.71 2.10 1.57
CA SER A 44 -0.53 1.48 2.02
C SER A 44 -1.13 0.49 1.00
N GLU A 45 -0.48 0.34 -0.15
CA GLU A 45 -0.93 -0.55 -1.21
C GLU A 45 0.22 -0.92 -2.18
N ILE A 46 -0.01 -1.93 -3.03
CA ILE A 46 0.99 -2.55 -3.89
C ILE A 46 1.64 -1.58 -4.90
N GLU A 47 0.87 -0.68 -5.51
CA GLU A 47 1.39 0.23 -6.54
C GLU A 47 2.38 1.25 -5.97
N GLN A 48 2.22 1.61 -4.70
CA GLN A 48 3.19 2.48 -4.02
C GLN A 48 4.52 1.74 -3.80
N VAL A 49 4.47 0.44 -3.50
CA VAL A 49 5.68 -0.40 -3.34
C VAL A 49 6.39 -0.57 -4.67
N LYS A 50 5.67 -0.84 -5.75
CA LYS A 50 6.23 -0.88 -7.12
C LYS A 50 6.89 0.44 -7.54
N LYS A 51 6.38 1.56 -7.03
CA LYS A 51 6.97 2.90 -7.29
C LYS A 51 8.21 3.21 -6.45
N GLY A 52 8.55 2.36 -5.48
CA GLY A 52 9.76 2.51 -4.68
C GLY A 52 9.54 2.72 -3.18
N CYS A 53 8.31 2.58 -2.66
CA CYS A 53 8.13 2.43 -1.22
C CYS A 53 8.74 1.11 -0.74
N VAL A 54 9.28 1.08 0.47
CA VAL A 54 9.99 -0.08 1.02
C VAL A 54 9.07 -1.28 1.23
N ALA A 55 7.90 -1.05 1.78
CA ALA A 55 6.91 -2.08 2.03
C ALA A 55 5.51 -1.49 2.20
N SER A 56 4.50 -2.35 2.13
CA SER A 56 3.13 -2.04 2.53
C SER A 56 2.42 -3.27 3.09
N ALA A 57 1.41 -3.05 3.92
CA ALA A 57 0.37 -4.01 4.19
C ALA A 57 -0.90 -3.50 3.48
N GLY A 58 -1.38 -4.26 2.51
CA GLY A 58 -2.49 -3.83 1.66
C GLY A 58 -3.46 -4.96 1.33
N ILE A 59 -4.63 -4.58 0.86
CA ILE A 59 -5.63 -5.54 0.37
C ILE A 59 -5.30 -5.99 -1.05
N ASP A 60 -5.72 -7.21 -1.38
CA ASP A 60 -5.73 -7.67 -2.76
C ASP A 60 -6.98 -7.14 -3.46
N TYR A 61 -6.77 -6.23 -4.41
CA TYR A 61 -7.88 -5.61 -5.16
C TYR A 61 -8.61 -6.59 -6.08
N VAL A 62 -7.97 -7.68 -6.50
CA VAL A 62 -8.62 -8.74 -7.28
C VAL A 62 -9.60 -9.51 -6.40
N GLU A 63 -9.20 -9.86 -5.19
CA GLU A 63 -10.09 -10.51 -4.23
C GLU A 63 -11.23 -9.58 -3.80
N LEU A 64 -10.95 -8.30 -3.57
CA LEU A 64 -11.99 -7.30 -3.30
C LEU A 64 -13.01 -7.24 -4.46
N GLY A 65 -12.53 -7.23 -5.71
CA GLY A 65 -13.40 -7.27 -6.91
C GLY A 65 -14.25 -8.53 -6.98
N LYS A 66 -13.69 -9.70 -6.65
CA LYS A 66 -14.43 -10.97 -6.59
C LYS A 66 -15.50 -10.94 -5.49
N MET A 67 -15.21 -10.38 -4.32
CA MET A 67 -16.20 -10.22 -3.25
C MET A 67 -17.35 -9.34 -3.71
N ALA A 68 -17.08 -8.18 -4.28
CA ALA A 68 -18.09 -7.27 -4.83
C ALA A 68 -18.94 -7.94 -5.92
N GLY A 69 -18.30 -8.70 -6.84
CA GLY A 69 -18.98 -9.46 -7.88
C GLY A 69 -19.91 -10.53 -7.32
N LYS A 70 -19.50 -11.24 -6.26
CA LYS A 70 -20.37 -12.23 -5.59
C LYS A 70 -21.60 -11.59 -4.97
N LEU A 71 -21.43 -10.42 -4.31
CA LEU A 71 -22.57 -9.67 -3.74
C LEU A 71 -23.53 -9.21 -4.84
N ALA A 72 -23.02 -8.64 -5.92
CA ALA A 72 -23.83 -8.24 -7.06
C ALA A 72 -24.60 -9.42 -7.68
N ALA A 73 -23.96 -10.57 -7.83
CA ALA A 73 -24.60 -11.78 -8.38
C ALA A 73 -25.76 -12.27 -7.51
N ARG A 74 -25.64 -12.21 -6.17
CA ARG A 74 -26.73 -12.56 -5.25
C ARG A 74 -27.95 -11.65 -5.44
N ILE A 75 -27.72 -10.35 -5.59
CA ILE A 75 -28.80 -9.38 -5.83
C ILE A 75 -29.47 -9.63 -7.19
N LEU A 76 -28.69 -9.82 -8.25
CA LEU A 76 -29.21 -10.05 -9.60
C LEU A 76 -30.00 -11.34 -9.74
N LYS A 77 -29.64 -12.37 -8.98
CA LYS A 77 -30.39 -13.64 -8.92
C LYS A 77 -31.64 -13.55 -8.04
N GLY A 78 -31.88 -12.45 -7.35
CA GLY A 78 -33.00 -12.31 -6.42
C GLY A 78 -32.81 -13.05 -5.09
N GLU A 79 -31.60 -13.52 -4.77
CA GLU A 79 -31.29 -14.24 -3.54
C GLU A 79 -31.22 -13.30 -2.32
N ALA A 80 -31.02 -12.00 -2.55
CA ALA A 80 -31.00 -10.97 -1.53
C ALA A 80 -31.35 -9.60 -2.11
N LYS A 81 -31.86 -8.69 -1.29
CA LYS A 81 -32.01 -7.28 -1.64
C LYS A 81 -30.78 -6.52 -1.15
N ALA A 82 -30.41 -5.47 -1.86
CA ALA A 82 -29.28 -4.63 -1.46
C ALA A 82 -29.42 -4.05 -0.05
N SER A 83 -30.65 -3.74 0.38
CA SER A 83 -30.98 -3.26 1.73
C SER A 83 -30.71 -4.27 2.83
N ASP A 84 -30.70 -5.56 2.50
CA ASP A 84 -30.61 -6.65 3.47
C ASP A 84 -29.17 -7.18 3.63
N ILE A 85 -28.27 -6.71 2.75
CA ILE A 85 -26.85 -7.09 2.77
C ILE A 85 -26.08 -6.03 3.59
N PRO A 86 -25.50 -6.40 4.75
CA PRO A 86 -24.61 -5.50 5.46
C PRO A 86 -23.37 -5.23 4.63
N TYR A 87 -22.70 -4.10 4.88
CA TYR A 87 -21.39 -3.85 4.27
C TYR A 87 -20.38 -4.89 4.77
N GLU A 88 -19.52 -5.31 3.90
CA GLU A 88 -18.41 -6.22 4.20
C GLU A 88 -17.08 -5.47 4.10
N THR A 89 -16.15 -5.81 4.99
CA THR A 89 -14.79 -5.27 4.97
C THR A 89 -13.81 -6.39 4.66
N VAL A 90 -12.76 -6.07 3.94
CA VAL A 90 -11.64 -7.00 3.75
C VAL A 90 -10.87 -7.09 5.06
N THR A 91 -10.71 -8.31 5.57
CA THR A 91 -10.01 -8.60 6.83
C THR A 91 -8.63 -9.22 6.61
N GLU A 92 -8.35 -9.69 5.40
CA GLU A 92 -7.08 -10.28 5.04
C GLU A 92 -6.21 -9.26 4.29
N TYR A 93 -4.98 -9.12 4.74
CA TYR A 93 -3.99 -8.22 4.16
C TYR A 93 -2.80 -9.02 3.69
N SER A 94 -2.29 -8.66 2.51
CA SER A 94 -1.00 -9.15 2.03
C SER A 94 0.09 -8.15 2.37
N THR A 95 1.28 -8.67 2.69
CA THR A 95 2.47 -7.85 2.87
C THR A 95 3.22 -7.80 1.54
N TYR A 96 3.53 -6.61 1.08
CA TYR A 96 4.30 -6.35 -0.13
C TYR A 96 5.63 -5.70 0.24
N ILE A 97 6.72 -6.12 -0.37
CA ILE A 97 8.05 -5.56 -0.14
C ILE A 97 8.74 -5.22 -1.47
N ASN A 98 9.63 -4.24 -1.41
CA ASN A 98 10.57 -3.91 -2.46
C ASN A 98 11.98 -4.05 -1.86
N SER A 99 12.61 -5.19 -2.10
CA SER A 99 13.92 -5.51 -1.53
C SER A 99 15.02 -4.57 -2.03
N ASP A 100 14.90 -4.04 -3.24
CA ASP A 100 15.85 -3.08 -3.79
C ASP A 100 15.75 -1.73 -3.04
N ALA A 101 14.51 -1.26 -2.79
CA ALA A 101 14.28 -0.05 -2.00
C ALA A 101 14.73 -0.22 -0.54
N ALA A 102 14.45 -1.37 0.07
CA ALA A 102 14.91 -1.68 1.42
C ALA A 102 16.44 -1.65 1.51
N SER A 103 17.12 -2.32 0.57
CA SER A 103 18.59 -2.37 0.51
C SER A 103 19.21 -1.00 0.30
N ALA A 104 18.63 -0.17 -0.56
CA ALA A 104 19.09 1.20 -0.81
C ALA A 104 19.00 2.08 0.45
N MET A 105 18.07 1.79 1.35
CA MET A 105 17.88 2.47 2.63
C MET A 105 18.67 1.80 3.79
N GLY A 106 19.44 0.74 3.51
CA GLY A 106 20.14 -0.01 4.56
C GLY A 106 19.21 -0.79 5.49
N ILE A 107 17.97 -1.07 5.06
CA ILE A 107 16.97 -1.77 5.84
C ILE A 107 17.10 -3.28 5.58
N THR A 108 17.28 -4.03 6.66
CA THR A 108 17.21 -5.51 6.60
C THR A 108 15.77 -5.94 6.88
N VAL A 109 15.15 -6.57 5.90
CA VAL A 109 13.81 -7.15 6.09
C VAL A 109 13.93 -8.40 6.97
N PRO A 110 13.18 -8.50 8.09
CA PRO A 110 13.19 -9.68 8.94
C PRO A 110 12.82 -10.94 8.15
N SER A 111 13.49 -12.05 8.43
CA SER A 111 13.35 -13.29 7.64
C SER A 111 11.93 -13.88 7.67
N ASP A 112 11.24 -13.76 8.79
CA ASP A 112 9.86 -14.20 8.96
C ASP A 112 8.87 -13.35 8.15
N LEU A 113 9.16 -12.07 7.98
CA LEU A 113 8.40 -11.17 7.11
C LEU A 113 8.71 -11.45 5.64
N ALA A 114 9.97 -11.56 5.28
CA ALA A 114 10.41 -11.84 3.91
C ALA A 114 9.84 -13.17 3.38
N ALA A 115 9.73 -14.19 4.25
CA ALA A 115 9.18 -15.50 3.86
C ALA A 115 7.67 -15.46 3.50
N LYS A 116 6.94 -14.45 3.94
CA LYS A 116 5.48 -14.30 3.74
C LYS A 116 5.12 -13.16 2.80
N ALA A 117 6.05 -12.25 2.57
CA ALA A 117 5.81 -11.07 1.77
C ALA A 117 5.87 -11.39 0.26
N ILE A 118 5.09 -10.62 -0.48
CA ILE A 118 5.09 -10.64 -1.94
C ILE A 118 6.12 -9.60 -2.41
N GLU A 119 7.12 -10.06 -3.15
CA GLU A 119 8.14 -9.18 -3.73
C GLU A 119 7.53 -8.35 -4.85
N CYS A 120 7.78 -7.04 -4.83
CA CYS A 120 7.34 -6.08 -5.83
C CYS A 120 8.55 -5.35 -6.43
N LYS A 121 8.68 -5.42 -7.74
CA LYS A 121 9.71 -4.72 -8.51
C LYS A 121 9.08 -3.85 -9.57
#